data_3f191f54f22252bf961c8c4a1fd01ad1
#
_entry.id   3f191f54f22252bf961c8c4a1fd01ad1
#
_cell.length_a   1.000
_cell.length_b   1.000
_cell.length_c   1.000
_cell.angle_alpha   90.00
_cell.angle_beta   90.00
_cell.angle_gamma   90.00
#
_symmetry.space_group_name_H-M   'P 1'
#
loop_
_entity.id
_entity.type
_entity.pdbx_description
1 polymer ?
#
loop_
_entity_poly.entity_id
_entity_poly.type
_entity_poly.pdbx_seq_one_letter_code
_entity_poly.pdbx_strand_id
1 'polypeptide(L)'
;MRNKLVYIVLAFICFQSLFSQELKCSVSVNYDRMTDVNPQIFKNLEKQLTEFLNTTKWTTKEYKQNEKINCNFFINISKYNSNNFESTLQIQSSRPIFNSTYESPILNINDKDFSFRYIEFEQLIYDQNSFTSNLISVLAFYSNLIIGLDKDSFEDLGGTKQLDVASNIMNVAQSSGYKGWSQSEGGNSNRYFLISDLLSNTFQPYRKALYQYHFEGLDLMSDNLLKGKEGVSIAIETVAKIQKSRPNAL
;
A
#
# COMPACT_ATOMS: atom_id res chain seq x y z
N MET A 1 -28.62 42.84 6.25
CA MET A 1 -28.21 41.82 7.21
C MET A 1 -28.36 40.40 6.66
N ARG A 2 -29.44 40.05 5.97
CA ARG A 2 -29.75 38.70 5.40
C ARG A 2 -28.66 38.16 4.44
N ASN A 3 -28.07 39.04 3.59
CA ASN A 3 -27.01 38.59 2.65
C ASN A 3 -25.66 38.31 3.32
N LYS A 4 -25.34 39.01 4.44
CA LYS A 4 -24.10 38.72 5.18
C LYS A 4 -24.14 37.36 5.87
N LEU A 5 -25.31 36.94 6.35
CA LEU A 5 -25.51 35.63 6.95
C LEU A 5 -25.32 34.50 5.91
N VAL A 6 -25.81 34.72 4.68
CA VAL A 6 -25.65 33.78 3.56
C VAL A 6 -24.16 33.61 3.19
N TYR A 7 -23.39 34.69 3.15
CA TYR A 7 -21.95 34.63 2.88
C TYR A 7 -21.16 33.93 4.00
N ILE A 8 -21.56 34.12 5.27
CA ILE A 8 -20.97 33.42 6.42
C ILE A 8 -21.27 31.92 6.36
N VAL A 9 -22.51 31.53 6.02
CA VAL A 9 -22.90 30.13 5.85
C VAL A 9 -22.20 29.51 4.64
N LEU A 10 -22.07 30.21 3.52
CA LEU A 10 -21.31 29.75 2.36
C LEU A 10 -19.81 29.59 2.69
N ALA A 11 -19.22 30.55 3.41
CA ALA A 11 -17.83 30.45 3.87
C ALA A 11 -17.63 29.27 4.83
N PHE A 12 -18.59 28.97 5.70
CA PHE A 12 -18.55 27.81 6.60
C PHE A 12 -18.69 26.47 5.87
N ILE A 13 -19.44 26.43 4.76
CA ILE A 13 -19.57 25.24 3.91
C ILE A 13 -18.28 25.01 3.09
N CYS A 14 -17.54 26.08 2.72
CA CYS A 14 -16.23 25.98 2.07
C CYS A 14 -15.10 25.54 3.01
N PHE A 15 -15.28 25.60 4.33
CA PHE A 15 -14.41 25.03 5.35
C PHE A 15 -14.70 23.55 5.62
N GLN A 16 -15.42 22.86 4.74
CA GLN A 16 -15.45 21.39 4.75
C GLN A 16 -14.02 20.91 4.57
N SER A 17 -13.50 20.47 5.67
CA SER A 17 -12.16 19.95 5.90
C SER A 17 -11.62 19.25 4.65
N LEU A 18 -10.54 19.75 4.12
CA LEU A 18 -9.62 19.00 3.26
C LEU A 18 -9.07 17.86 4.14
N PHE A 19 -9.89 16.83 4.38
CA PHE A 19 -9.43 15.61 5.02
C PHE A 19 -8.35 15.05 4.11
N SER A 20 -7.14 15.23 4.54
CA SER A 20 -5.98 14.69 3.87
C SER A 20 -6.03 13.18 4.01
N GLN A 21 -6.11 12.46 2.90
CA GLN A 21 -6.05 11.01 2.89
C GLN A 21 -4.64 10.54 3.26
N GLU A 22 -4.51 9.26 3.64
CA GLU A 22 -3.29 8.68 4.22
C GLU A 22 -2.14 8.57 3.22
N LEU A 23 -2.47 8.33 1.95
CA LEU A 23 -1.50 8.02 0.92
C LEU A 23 -1.21 9.24 0.02
N LYS A 24 0.03 9.30 -0.44
CA LYS A 24 0.50 10.15 -1.53
C LYS A 24 1.11 9.26 -2.59
N CYS A 25 0.24 8.62 -3.35
CA CYS A 25 0.61 7.67 -4.39
C CYS A 25 0.78 8.34 -5.75
N SER A 26 1.79 7.88 -6.49
CA SER A 26 1.83 8.00 -7.95
C SER A 26 1.56 6.64 -8.59
N VAL A 27 0.83 6.65 -9.69
CA VAL A 27 0.61 5.47 -10.52
C VAL A 27 1.26 5.73 -11.87
N SER A 28 1.93 4.74 -12.43
CA SER A 28 2.47 4.77 -13.79
C SER A 28 2.07 3.49 -14.51
N VAL A 29 1.59 3.64 -15.74
CA VAL A 29 1.16 2.52 -16.58
C VAL A 29 2.07 2.42 -17.79
N ASN A 30 2.88 1.37 -17.83
CA ASN A 30 3.70 1.03 -19.00
C ASN A 30 2.91 0.12 -19.95
N TYR A 31 2.79 0.56 -21.21
CA TYR A 31 2.11 -0.16 -22.28
C TYR A 31 2.96 -0.23 -23.57
N ASP A 32 4.27 -0.09 -23.49
CA ASP A 32 5.20 -0.07 -24.64
C ASP A 32 5.10 -1.33 -25.51
N ARG A 33 4.61 -2.43 -24.94
CA ARG A 33 4.41 -3.69 -25.68
C ARG A 33 3.10 -3.75 -26.46
N MET A 34 2.22 -2.75 -26.27
CA MET A 34 0.91 -2.70 -26.92
C MET A 34 1.02 -1.93 -28.24
N THR A 35 0.91 -2.65 -29.35
CA THR A 35 0.78 -2.07 -30.68
C THR A 35 -0.70 -1.97 -31.06
N ASP A 36 -1.06 -0.98 -31.88
CA ASP A 36 -2.41 -0.80 -32.44
C ASP A 36 -3.54 -0.58 -31.42
N VAL A 37 -3.21 -0.03 -30.23
CA VAL A 37 -4.18 0.31 -29.18
C VAL A 37 -4.19 1.82 -28.94
N ASN A 38 -5.37 2.38 -28.68
CA ASN A 38 -5.51 3.79 -28.31
C ASN A 38 -4.79 4.07 -26.98
N PRO A 39 -3.70 4.89 -26.96
CA PRO A 39 -2.96 5.18 -25.74
C PRO A 39 -3.79 5.87 -24.66
N GLN A 40 -4.91 6.48 -25.05
CA GLN A 40 -5.74 7.27 -24.14
C GLN A 40 -6.34 6.42 -23.01
N ILE A 41 -6.66 5.13 -23.27
CA ILE A 41 -7.20 4.23 -22.26
C ILE A 41 -6.20 4.01 -21.10
N PHE A 42 -4.91 3.89 -21.39
CA PHE A 42 -3.87 3.69 -20.38
C PHE A 42 -3.62 4.96 -19.56
N LYS A 43 -3.67 6.14 -20.22
CA LYS A 43 -3.57 7.45 -19.54
C LYS A 43 -4.78 7.70 -18.63
N ASN A 44 -5.97 7.34 -19.08
CA ASN A 44 -7.19 7.46 -18.28
C ASN A 44 -7.16 6.49 -17.09
N LEU A 45 -6.70 5.26 -17.31
CA LEU A 45 -6.47 4.28 -16.23
C LEU A 45 -5.48 4.84 -15.19
N GLU A 46 -4.30 5.32 -15.60
CA GLU A 46 -3.29 5.90 -14.72
C GLU A 46 -3.85 7.04 -13.86
N LYS A 47 -4.56 7.98 -14.51
CA LYS A 47 -5.18 9.12 -13.82
C LYS A 47 -6.23 8.64 -12.80
N GLN A 48 -7.12 7.75 -13.21
CA GLN A 48 -8.23 7.29 -12.36
C GLN A 48 -7.74 6.46 -11.17
N LEU A 49 -6.70 5.63 -11.36
CA LEU A 49 -6.08 4.89 -10.25
C LEU A 49 -5.32 5.80 -9.29
N THR A 50 -4.62 6.82 -9.80
CA THR A 50 -3.97 7.83 -8.96
C THR A 50 -4.99 8.57 -8.11
N GLU A 51 -6.10 8.98 -8.70
CA GLU A 51 -7.20 9.63 -8.00
C GLU A 51 -7.82 8.70 -6.95
N PHE A 52 -8.15 7.46 -7.33
CA PHE A 52 -8.71 6.46 -6.43
C PHE A 52 -7.83 6.24 -5.18
N LEU A 53 -6.53 5.99 -5.36
CA LEU A 53 -5.61 5.75 -4.25
C LEU A 53 -5.47 6.94 -3.31
N ASN A 54 -5.46 8.16 -3.86
CA ASN A 54 -5.24 9.40 -3.11
C ASN A 54 -6.51 10.03 -2.54
N THR A 55 -7.71 9.58 -2.95
CA THR A 55 -8.99 10.13 -2.45
C THR A 55 -9.77 9.14 -1.60
N THR A 56 -9.48 7.84 -1.69
CA THR A 56 -10.11 6.83 -0.84
C THR A 56 -9.63 6.98 0.60
N LYS A 57 -10.57 6.97 1.55
CA LYS A 57 -10.29 6.99 2.98
C LYS A 57 -10.01 5.55 3.45
N TRP A 58 -8.75 5.25 3.75
CA TRP A 58 -8.31 3.91 4.13
C TRP A 58 -8.44 3.63 5.62
N THR A 59 -8.37 4.69 6.44
CA THR A 59 -8.45 4.58 7.90
C THR A 59 -9.38 5.63 8.50
N THR A 60 -9.59 5.56 9.81
CA THR A 60 -10.33 6.59 10.55
C THR A 60 -9.43 7.72 11.06
N LYS A 61 -8.10 7.57 10.94
CA LYS A 61 -7.13 8.57 11.38
C LYS A 61 -7.07 9.71 10.34
N GLU A 62 -6.94 10.93 10.81
CA GLU A 62 -6.67 12.09 9.97
C GLU A 62 -5.16 12.27 9.84
N TYR A 63 -4.66 12.35 8.61
CA TYR A 63 -3.25 12.57 8.30
C TYR A 63 -3.03 14.02 7.89
N LYS A 64 -2.00 14.65 8.41
CA LYS A 64 -1.54 15.93 7.92
C LYS A 64 -0.80 15.75 6.59
N GLN A 65 -0.64 16.82 5.84
CA GLN A 65 0.01 16.75 4.51
C GLN A 65 1.44 16.18 4.55
N ASN A 66 2.17 16.43 5.62
CA ASN A 66 3.53 15.93 5.86
C ASN A 66 3.58 14.53 6.50
N GLU A 67 2.43 13.98 6.90
CA GLU A 67 2.31 12.62 7.44
C GLU A 67 1.89 11.61 6.38
N LYS A 68 1.57 12.06 5.15
CA LYS A 68 1.17 11.18 4.06
C LYS A 68 2.31 10.24 3.67
N ILE A 69 1.95 8.99 3.43
CA ILE A 69 2.87 7.93 3.05
C ILE A 69 3.16 8.01 1.55
N ASN A 70 4.42 8.22 1.19
CA ASN A 70 4.86 8.21 -0.21
C ASN A 70 4.80 6.78 -0.76
N CYS A 71 4.12 6.59 -1.89
CA CYS A 71 4.05 5.30 -2.55
C CYS A 71 3.96 5.41 -4.08
N ASN A 72 4.49 4.39 -4.75
CA ASN A 72 4.48 4.28 -6.20
C ASN A 72 3.89 2.94 -6.61
N PHE A 73 2.97 2.97 -7.59
CA PHE A 73 2.39 1.79 -8.22
C PHE A 73 2.78 1.82 -9.70
N PHE A 74 3.61 0.88 -10.12
CA PHE A 74 4.02 0.74 -11.51
C PHE A 74 3.36 -0.50 -12.12
N ILE A 75 2.46 -0.27 -13.08
CA ILE A 75 1.71 -1.32 -13.78
C ILE A 75 2.34 -1.53 -15.15
N ASN A 76 2.84 -2.74 -15.40
CA ASN A 76 3.41 -3.11 -16.67
C ASN A 76 2.44 -4.02 -17.42
N ILE A 77 1.75 -3.49 -18.44
CA ILE A 77 0.75 -4.20 -19.21
C ILE A 77 1.45 -5.17 -20.16
N SER A 78 1.10 -6.44 -20.07
CA SER A 78 1.60 -7.51 -20.95
C SER A 78 0.61 -7.89 -22.03
N LYS A 79 -0.72 -7.71 -21.76
CA LYS A 79 -1.78 -8.00 -22.73
C LYS A 79 -3.01 -7.14 -22.47
N TYR A 80 -3.65 -6.72 -23.53
CA TYR A 80 -4.93 -6.01 -23.49
C TYR A 80 -5.88 -6.56 -24.54
N ASN A 81 -7.08 -6.90 -24.14
CA ASN A 81 -8.13 -7.34 -25.06
C ASN A 81 -9.52 -7.01 -24.48
N SER A 82 -10.28 -6.18 -25.19
CA SER A 82 -11.70 -5.89 -24.85
C SER A 82 -11.92 -5.56 -23.38
N ASN A 83 -11.20 -4.59 -22.84
CA ASN A 83 -11.24 -4.13 -21.44
C ASN A 83 -10.60 -5.09 -20.42
N ASN A 84 -10.05 -6.23 -20.82
CA ASN A 84 -9.29 -7.12 -19.96
C ASN A 84 -7.80 -6.87 -20.10
N PHE A 85 -7.13 -6.75 -18.96
CA PHE A 85 -5.72 -6.46 -18.84
C PHE A 85 -5.01 -7.61 -18.13
N GLU A 86 -3.87 -8.04 -18.69
CA GLU A 86 -2.91 -8.87 -18.00
C GLU A 86 -1.67 -8.02 -17.74
N SER A 87 -1.18 -8.01 -16.53
CA SER A 87 -0.07 -7.13 -16.13
C SER A 87 0.70 -7.68 -14.94
N THR A 88 1.82 -7.05 -14.65
CA THR A 88 2.52 -7.12 -13.38
C THR A 88 2.42 -5.78 -12.66
N LEU A 89 2.49 -5.80 -11.33
CA LEU A 89 2.40 -4.62 -10.50
C LEU A 89 3.60 -4.53 -9.57
N GLN A 90 4.39 -3.47 -9.71
CA GLN A 90 5.44 -3.14 -8.75
C GLN A 90 4.94 -2.07 -7.79
N ILE A 91 5.12 -2.30 -6.50
CA ILE A 91 4.71 -1.40 -5.44
C ILE A 91 5.92 -1.04 -4.60
N GLN A 92 6.09 0.26 -4.37
CA GLN A 92 7.12 0.77 -3.49
C GLN A 92 6.51 1.78 -2.53
N SER A 93 6.94 1.76 -1.28
CA SER A 93 6.68 2.83 -0.32
C SER A 93 7.92 3.14 0.49
N SER A 94 8.04 4.39 0.91
CA SER A 94 9.13 4.90 1.73
C SER A 94 8.61 5.84 2.81
N ARG A 95 9.40 6.02 3.86
CA ARG A 95 9.15 7.01 4.90
C ARG A 95 10.37 7.91 5.09
N PRO A 96 10.19 9.19 5.46
CA PRO A 96 11.29 10.04 5.85
C PRO A 96 11.93 9.54 7.15
N ILE A 97 13.26 9.69 7.25
CA ILE A 97 14.02 9.48 8.48
C ILE A 97 13.99 10.77 9.28
N PHE A 98 13.75 10.68 10.59
CA PHE A 98 13.65 11.86 11.46
C PHE A 98 14.91 12.73 11.36
N ASN A 99 14.69 14.03 11.23
CA ASN A 99 15.73 15.07 11.12
C ASN A 99 16.78 14.77 10.03
N SER A 100 16.35 14.19 8.90
CA SER A 100 17.20 13.83 7.75
C SER A 100 16.52 14.22 6.44
N THR A 101 17.32 14.34 5.38
CA THR A 101 16.83 14.48 3.99
C THR A 101 16.65 13.15 3.28
N TYR A 102 16.97 12.05 3.94
CA TYR A 102 16.88 10.69 3.38
C TYR A 102 15.51 10.07 3.66
N GLU A 103 15.09 9.21 2.74
CA GLU A 103 13.95 8.31 2.92
C GLU A 103 14.44 6.88 3.06
N SER A 104 13.74 6.09 3.88
CA SER A 104 13.98 4.67 4.04
C SER A 104 12.85 3.86 3.40
N PRO A 105 13.15 2.83 2.58
CA PRO A 105 12.13 1.99 1.99
C PRO A 105 11.42 1.15 3.07
N ILE A 106 10.10 1.08 2.98
CA ILE A 106 9.24 0.25 3.83
C ILE A 106 8.76 -0.97 3.07
N LEU A 107 8.42 -0.81 1.79
CA LEU A 107 7.89 -1.87 0.94
C LEU A 107 8.49 -1.78 -0.45
N ASN A 108 8.86 -2.94 -1.01
CA ASN A 108 9.24 -3.09 -2.41
C ASN A 108 8.82 -4.49 -2.88
N ILE A 109 7.70 -4.57 -3.60
CA ILE A 109 7.09 -5.83 -4.05
C ILE A 109 6.87 -5.81 -5.56
N ASN A 110 7.03 -6.98 -6.18
CA ASN A 110 6.65 -7.25 -7.56
C ASN A 110 5.58 -8.35 -7.58
N ASP A 111 4.33 -7.94 -7.76
CA ASP A 111 3.19 -8.85 -7.93
C ASP A 111 3.05 -9.23 -9.42
N LYS A 112 3.17 -10.52 -9.70
CA LYS A 112 3.13 -11.07 -11.06
C LYS A 112 1.71 -11.46 -11.51
N ASP A 113 0.76 -11.50 -10.60
CA ASP A 113 -0.61 -11.99 -10.81
C ASP A 113 -1.63 -10.85 -10.78
N PHE A 114 -1.38 -9.80 -11.59
CA PHE A 114 -2.27 -8.65 -11.66
C PHE A 114 -3.01 -8.60 -13.00
N SER A 115 -4.07 -9.40 -13.12
CA SER A 115 -5.03 -9.32 -14.22
C SER A 115 -6.32 -8.66 -13.74
N PHE A 116 -6.94 -7.83 -14.58
CA PHE A 116 -8.14 -7.10 -14.21
C PHE A 116 -8.98 -6.69 -15.43
N ARG A 117 -10.24 -6.37 -15.18
CA ARG A 117 -11.11 -5.69 -16.12
C ARG A 117 -11.19 -4.22 -15.75
N TYR A 118 -11.09 -3.34 -16.75
CA TYR A 118 -11.26 -1.91 -16.59
C TYR A 118 -12.12 -1.34 -17.73
N ILE A 119 -13.09 -0.54 -17.39
CA ILE A 119 -13.92 0.22 -18.32
C ILE A 119 -13.68 1.69 -18.05
N GLU A 120 -13.38 2.46 -19.10
CA GLU A 120 -13.13 3.89 -18.95
C GLU A 120 -14.35 4.59 -18.34
N PHE A 121 -14.08 5.50 -17.39
CA PHE A 121 -15.08 6.31 -16.68
C PHE A 121 -16.01 5.54 -15.74
N GLU A 122 -15.86 4.23 -15.59
CA GLU A 122 -16.54 3.48 -14.56
C GLU A 122 -16.03 3.91 -13.18
N GLN A 123 -16.97 4.18 -12.25
CA GLN A 123 -16.59 4.63 -10.91
C GLN A 123 -15.92 3.50 -10.11
N LEU A 124 -14.73 3.76 -9.59
CA LEU A 124 -14.02 2.84 -8.72
C LEU A 124 -14.53 3.01 -7.29
N ILE A 125 -15.26 2.03 -6.78
CA ILE A 125 -15.83 2.05 -5.42
C ILE A 125 -15.23 0.90 -4.61
N TYR A 126 -14.57 1.22 -3.50
CA TYR A 126 -14.06 0.26 -2.55
C TYR A 126 -15.10 -0.03 -1.45
N ASP A 127 -15.39 -1.31 -1.25
CA ASP A 127 -16.13 -1.82 -0.10
C ASP A 127 -15.28 -2.90 0.58
N GLN A 128 -15.02 -2.72 1.87
CA GLN A 128 -14.18 -3.63 2.65
C GLN A 128 -14.78 -5.04 2.78
N ASN A 129 -16.10 -5.19 2.64
CA ASN A 129 -16.81 -6.44 2.91
C ASN A 129 -17.23 -7.18 1.64
N SER A 130 -16.97 -6.63 0.46
CA SER A 130 -17.38 -7.24 -0.81
C SER A 130 -16.29 -7.18 -1.87
N PHE A 131 -16.27 -8.21 -2.74
CA PHE A 131 -15.44 -8.20 -3.94
C PHE A 131 -16.16 -7.45 -5.06
N THR A 132 -15.71 -6.24 -5.38
CA THR A 132 -16.26 -5.45 -6.48
C THR A 132 -15.55 -5.74 -7.80
N SER A 133 -14.22 -5.71 -7.80
CA SER A 133 -13.37 -6.09 -8.94
C SER A 133 -11.96 -6.44 -8.46
N ASN A 134 -11.21 -7.21 -9.28
CA ASN A 134 -9.83 -7.53 -8.94
C ASN A 134 -8.93 -6.28 -8.93
N LEU A 135 -9.20 -5.31 -9.81
CA LEU A 135 -8.49 -4.03 -9.82
C LEU A 135 -8.58 -3.33 -8.47
N ILE A 136 -9.80 -3.15 -7.96
CA ILE A 136 -10.06 -2.47 -6.68
C ILE A 136 -9.49 -3.28 -5.50
N SER A 137 -9.72 -4.60 -5.50
CA SER A 137 -9.26 -5.46 -4.41
C SER A 137 -7.74 -5.48 -4.27
N VAL A 138 -6.99 -5.53 -5.39
CA VAL A 138 -5.53 -5.50 -5.37
C VAL A 138 -5.00 -4.16 -4.88
N LEU A 139 -5.57 -3.05 -5.37
CA LEU A 139 -5.16 -1.71 -4.92
C LEU A 139 -5.48 -1.50 -3.43
N ALA A 140 -6.67 -1.92 -2.98
CA ALA A 140 -7.07 -1.82 -1.58
C ALA A 140 -6.20 -2.69 -0.66
N PHE A 141 -5.86 -3.91 -1.11
CA PHE A 141 -4.95 -4.80 -0.40
C PHE A 141 -3.60 -4.14 -0.16
N TYR A 142 -2.95 -3.64 -1.22
CA TYR A 142 -1.65 -3.01 -1.10
C TYR A 142 -1.68 -1.67 -0.38
N SER A 143 -2.76 -0.89 -0.50
CA SER A 143 -2.93 0.33 0.30
C SER A 143 -2.94 0.04 1.80
N ASN A 144 -3.70 -0.98 2.23
CA ASN A 144 -3.73 -1.37 3.64
C ASN A 144 -2.41 -2.01 4.09
N LEU A 145 -1.75 -2.76 3.23
CA LEU A 145 -0.41 -3.30 3.49
C LEU A 145 0.62 -2.19 3.73
N ILE A 146 0.67 -1.18 2.85
CA ILE A 146 1.56 -0.02 2.97
C ILE A 146 1.31 0.70 4.29
N ILE A 147 0.05 1.04 4.59
CA ILE A 147 -0.31 1.75 5.83
C ILE A 147 0.03 0.89 7.07
N GLY A 148 -0.17 -0.43 6.99
CA GLY A 148 0.16 -1.35 8.06
C GLY A 148 1.66 -1.38 8.36
N LEU A 149 2.49 -1.57 7.34
CA LEU A 149 3.94 -1.63 7.51
C LEU A 149 4.54 -0.26 7.87
N ASP A 150 3.97 0.84 7.36
CA ASP A 150 4.36 2.18 7.79
C ASP A 150 4.12 2.36 9.29
N LYS A 151 2.96 1.96 9.81
CA LYS A 151 2.67 2.01 11.25
C LYS A 151 3.58 1.10 12.07
N ASP A 152 3.91 -0.09 11.56
CA ASP A 152 4.88 -0.98 12.21
C ASP A 152 6.27 -0.34 12.30
N SER A 153 6.59 0.61 11.45
CA SER A 153 7.87 1.34 11.51
C SER A 153 7.91 2.43 12.60
N PHE A 154 6.78 2.79 13.19
CA PHE A 154 6.66 3.79 14.27
C PHE A 154 6.29 3.18 15.62
N GLU A 155 5.62 2.02 15.64
CA GLU A 155 5.12 1.35 16.84
C GLU A 155 5.22 -0.17 16.68
N ASP A 156 5.69 -0.87 17.70
CA ASP A 156 5.79 -2.34 17.69
C ASP A 156 4.41 -2.96 17.42
N LEU A 157 4.28 -3.62 16.25
CA LEU A 157 3.03 -4.22 15.75
C LEU A 157 1.87 -3.22 15.57
N GLY A 158 2.16 -1.92 15.44
CA GLY A 158 1.16 -0.86 15.32
C GLY A 158 0.27 -0.96 14.09
N GLY A 159 0.72 -1.66 13.05
CA GLY A 159 0.01 -1.86 11.80
C GLY A 159 -1.00 -3.00 11.79
N THR A 160 -1.14 -3.78 12.87
CA THR A 160 -1.96 -5.00 12.90
C THR A 160 -3.36 -4.78 12.36
N LYS A 161 -4.04 -3.70 12.77
CA LYS A 161 -5.40 -3.38 12.29
C LYS A 161 -5.50 -3.30 10.76
N GLN A 162 -4.53 -2.68 10.09
CA GLN A 162 -4.54 -2.53 8.63
C GLN A 162 -4.16 -3.83 7.94
N LEU A 163 -3.27 -4.60 8.53
CA LEU A 163 -2.93 -5.94 8.01
C LEU A 163 -4.12 -6.90 8.14
N ASP A 164 -4.94 -6.79 9.20
CA ASP A 164 -6.18 -7.54 9.33
C ASP A 164 -7.19 -7.14 8.23
N VAL A 165 -7.28 -5.85 7.88
CA VAL A 165 -8.11 -5.41 6.73
C VAL A 165 -7.58 -6.02 5.42
N ALA A 166 -6.27 -6.00 5.19
CA ALA A 166 -5.68 -6.64 4.01
C ALA A 166 -5.96 -8.15 3.98
N SER A 167 -5.91 -8.82 5.12
CA SER A 167 -6.28 -10.24 5.25
C SER A 167 -7.76 -10.49 4.93
N ASN A 168 -8.65 -9.61 5.38
CA ASN A 168 -10.08 -9.71 5.03
C ASN A 168 -10.31 -9.52 3.52
N ILE A 169 -9.65 -8.55 2.88
CA ILE A 169 -9.71 -8.36 1.42
C ILE A 169 -9.25 -9.63 0.70
N MET A 170 -8.16 -10.24 1.13
CA MET A 170 -7.65 -11.50 0.58
C MET A 170 -8.70 -12.61 0.71
N ASN A 171 -9.31 -12.78 1.89
CA ASN A 171 -10.34 -13.80 2.13
C ASN A 171 -11.56 -13.62 1.21
N VAL A 172 -12.05 -12.38 1.07
CA VAL A 172 -13.20 -12.07 0.20
C VAL A 172 -12.86 -12.31 -1.27
N ALA A 173 -11.62 -12.03 -1.70
CA ALA A 173 -11.19 -12.17 -3.08
C ALA A 173 -10.88 -13.63 -3.49
N GLN A 174 -10.74 -14.58 -2.57
CA GLN A 174 -10.41 -15.98 -2.88
C GLN A 174 -11.40 -16.63 -3.86
N SER A 175 -12.68 -16.35 -3.73
CA SER A 175 -13.74 -16.92 -4.57
C SER A 175 -13.86 -16.25 -5.95
N SER A 176 -13.08 -15.22 -6.23
CA SER A 176 -13.19 -14.42 -7.45
C SER A 176 -12.71 -15.11 -8.73
N GLY A 177 -11.89 -16.18 -8.59
CA GLY A 177 -11.24 -16.86 -9.71
C GLY A 177 -9.99 -16.15 -10.26
N TYR A 178 -9.63 -14.97 -9.76
CA TYR A 178 -8.38 -14.29 -10.10
C TYR A 178 -7.21 -14.90 -9.33
N LYS A 179 -6.03 -14.96 -9.97
CA LYS A 179 -4.80 -15.46 -9.35
C LYS A 179 -4.25 -14.51 -8.28
N GLY A 180 -3.44 -15.07 -7.38
CA GLY A 180 -2.74 -14.34 -6.32
C GLY A 180 -3.45 -14.33 -4.98
N TRP A 181 -4.66 -14.87 -4.86
CA TRP A 181 -5.47 -14.84 -3.65
C TRP A 181 -5.58 -16.15 -2.90
N SER A 182 -5.13 -17.27 -3.48
CA SER A 182 -5.32 -18.61 -2.91
C SER A 182 -4.01 -19.33 -2.63
N GLN A 183 -4.01 -20.14 -1.57
CA GLN A 183 -2.92 -21.03 -1.23
C GLN A 183 -2.71 -22.13 -2.29
N SER A 184 -3.77 -22.53 -2.99
CA SER A 184 -3.77 -23.66 -3.93
C SER A 184 -3.18 -23.35 -5.30
N GLU A 185 -2.74 -22.12 -5.55
CA GLU A 185 -2.27 -21.68 -6.89
C GLU A 185 -0.87 -22.16 -7.24
N GLY A 186 -0.19 -22.83 -6.32
CA GLY A 186 1.20 -23.27 -6.47
C GLY A 186 2.20 -22.14 -6.16
N GLY A 187 3.32 -22.49 -5.51
CA GLY A 187 4.29 -21.51 -5.02
C GLY A 187 3.89 -20.89 -3.70
N ASN A 188 4.76 -19.99 -3.19
CA ASN A 188 4.59 -19.31 -1.91
C ASN A 188 4.79 -17.78 -2.01
N SER A 189 4.73 -17.23 -3.22
CA SER A 189 5.01 -15.82 -3.52
C SER A 189 3.80 -15.13 -4.12
N ASN A 190 2.68 -15.10 -3.39
CA ASN A 190 1.47 -14.38 -3.79
C ASN A 190 0.88 -13.60 -2.60
N ARG A 191 -0.20 -12.86 -2.83
CA ARG A 191 -0.88 -12.01 -1.82
C ARG A 191 -1.38 -12.83 -0.62
N TYR A 192 -1.83 -14.08 -0.85
CA TYR A 192 -2.25 -14.97 0.23
C TYR A 192 -1.10 -15.23 1.21
N PHE A 193 0.04 -15.70 0.72
CA PHE A 193 1.19 -16.01 1.59
C PHE A 193 1.77 -14.74 2.23
N LEU A 194 1.86 -13.65 1.47
CA LEU A 194 2.37 -12.39 1.98
C LEU A 194 1.64 -11.93 3.24
N ILE A 195 0.31 -11.88 3.21
CA ILE A 195 -0.45 -11.39 4.37
C ILE A 195 -0.54 -12.44 5.48
N SER A 196 -0.66 -13.73 5.13
CA SER A 196 -0.70 -14.81 6.11
C SER A 196 0.62 -14.89 6.90
N ASP A 197 1.75 -14.72 6.23
CA ASP A 197 3.06 -14.69 6.87
C ASP A 197 3.22 -13.48 7.78
N LEU A 198 2.90 -12.27 7.31
CA LEU A 198 3.01 -11.04 8.11
C LEU A 198 2.17 -11.06 9.39
N LEU A 199 1.04 -11.77 9.40
CA LEU A 199 0.18 -11.94 10.57
C LEU A 199 0.54 -13.17 11.43
N SER A 200 1.44 -14.04 10.96
CA SER A 200 1.82 -15.23 11.69
C SER A 200 2.82 -14.94 12.80
N ASN A 201 2.77 -15.73 13.87
CA ASN A 201 3.76 -15.66 14.96
C ASN A 201 5.19 -15.93 14.47
N THR A 202 5.36 -16.72 13.41
CA THR A 202 6.67 -17.06 12.84
C THR A 202 7.38 -15.83 12.27
N PHE A 203 6.63 -14.95 11.59
CA PHE A 203 7.17 -13.74 10.95
C PHE A 203 6.94 -12.46 11.77
N GLN A 204 6.31 -12.54 12.94
CA GLN A 204 6.19 -11.40 13.84
C GLN A 204 7.52 -10.68 14.12
N PRO A 205 8.68 -11.38 14.25
CA PRO A 205 9.98 -10.71 14.39
C PRO A 205 10.34 -9.77 13.22
N TYR A 206 9.85 -10.02 12.00
CA TYR A 206 10.04 -9.10 10.88
C TYR A 206 9.38 -7.74 11.14
N ARG A 207 8.13 -7.75 11.61
CA ARG A 207 7.38 -6.53 11.96
C ARG A 207 8.02 -5.77 13.13
N LYS A 208 8.50 -6.50 14.14
CA LYS A 208 9.30 -5.91 15.23
C LYS A 208 10.58 -5.28 14.73
N ALA A 209 11.28 -5.95 13.81
CA ALA A 209 12.48 -5.42 13.22
C ALA A 209 12.25 -4.13 12.43
N LEU A 210 11.08 -3.94 11.78
CA LEU A 210 10.73 -2.67 11.15
C LEU A 210 10.72 -1.52 12.16
N TYR A 211 10.10 -1.72 13.33
CA TYR A 211 10.11 -0.74 14.41
C TYR A 211 11.53 -0.47 14.94
N GLN A 212 12.27 -1.53 15.25
CA GLN A 212 13.65 -1.43 15.74
C GLN A 212 14.58 -0.71 14.74
N TYR A 213 14.46 -1.06 13.46
CA TYR A 213 15.29 -0.49 12.41
C TYR A 213 15.00 0.99 12.18
N HIS A 214 13.72 1.36 12.09
CA HIS A 214 13.33 2.74 11.75
C HIS A 214 13.31 3.64 12.98
N PHE A 215 12.48 3.32 13.98
CA PHE A 215 12.25 4.20 15.12
C PHE A 215 13.39 4.16 16.13
N GLU A 216 13.81 2.96 16.55
CA GLU A 216 14.90 2.79 17.52
C GLU A 216 16.29 2.87 16.88
N GLY A 217 16.37 2.74 15.55
CA GLY A 217 17.60 2.81 14.77
C GLY A 217 17.77 4.14 14.04
N LEU A 218 17.24 4.23 12.82
CA LEU A 218 17.52 5.33 11.90
C LEU A 218 17.08 6.70 12.45
N ASP A 219 15.92 6.79 13.07
CA ASP A 219 15.38 8.05 13.60
C ASP A 219 16.22 8.58 14.79
N LEU A 220 16.83 7.69 15.58
CA LEU A 220 17.70 8.09 16.69
C LEU A 220 19.09 8.57 16.24
N MET A 221 19.52 8.29 15.01
CA MET A 221 20.88 8.63 14.56
C MET A 221 21.16 10.14 14.58
N SER A 222 20.15 10.98 14.43
CA SER A 222 20.29 12.44 14.50
C SER A 222 20.67 12.92 15.90
N ASP A 223 20.12 12.26 16.93
CA ASP A 223 20.29 12.68 18.32
C ASP A 223 21.39 11.88 19.02
N ASN A 224 21.50 10.57 18.73
CA ASN A 224 22.49 9.67 19.31
C ASN A 224 22.89 8.59 18.31
N LEU A 225 23.96 8.88 17.56
CA LEU A 225 24.48 7.98 16.51
C LEU A 225 24.83 6.56 17.05
N LEU A 226 25.35 6.46 18.27
CA LEU A 226 25.74 5.16 18.84
C LEU A 226 24.50 4.30 19.11
N LYS A 227 23.49 4.85 19.78
CA LYS A 227 22.23 4.16 20.04
C LYS A 227 21.48 3.82 18.75
N GLY A 228 21.48 4.72 17.77
CA GLY A 228 20.86 4.45 16.47
C GLY A 228 21.52 3.27 15.76
N LYS A 229 22.85 3.17 15.76
CA LYS A 229 23.58 2.01 15.21
C LYS A 229 23.29 0.72 15.96
N GLU A 230 23.18 0.78 17.28
CA GLU A 230 22.78 -0.36 18.12
C GLU A 230 21.37 -0.85 17.76
N GLY A 231 20.40 0.06 17.62
CA GLY A 231 19.03 -0.27 17.19
C GLY A 231 19.00 -0.98 15.84
N VAL A 232 19.77 -0.48 14.85
CA VAL A 232 19.90 -1.15 13.54
C VAL A 232 20.50 -2.56 13.68
N SER A 233 21.54 -2.75 14.52
CA SER A 233 22.13 -4.07 14.77
C SER A 233 21.12 -5.04 15.36
N ILE A 234 20.36 -4.60 16.37
CA ILE A 234 19.30 -5.41 17.00
C ILE A 234 18.22 -5.80 15.99
N ALA A 235 17.81 -4.88 15.11
CA ALA A 235 16.84 -5.17 14.07
C ALA A 235 17.33 -6.29 13.11
N ILE A 236 18.57 -6.21 12.66
CA ILE A 236 19.18 -7.23 11.79
C ILE A 236 19.23 -8.59 12.51
N GLU A 237 19.65 -8.63 13.78
CA GLU A 237 19.65 -9.85 14.58
C GLU A 237 18.25 -10.43 14.77
N THR A 238 17.23 -9.56 14.89
CA THR A 238 15.84 -9.97 15.03
C THR A 238 15.34 -10.65 13.75
N VAL A 239 15.65 -10.10 12.57
CA VAL A 239 15.34 -10.75 11.27
C VAL A 239 16.09 -12.07 11.11
N ALA A 240 17.37 -12.13 11.51
CA ALA A 240 18.17 -13.35 11.42
C ALA A 240 17.57 -14.55 12.19
N LYS A 241 16.77 -14.30 13.23
CA LYS A 241 16.04 -15.37 13.95
C LYS A 241 15.00 -16.07 13.06
N ILE A 242 14.37 -15.35 12.12
CA ILE A 242 13.40 -15.90 11.18
C ILE A 242 14.11 -16.91 10.27
N GLN A 243 15.26 -16.55 9.72
CA GLN A 243 16.04 -17.45 8.85
C GLN A 243 16.40 -18.76 9.54
N LYS A 244 16.73 -18.73 10.84
CA LYS A 244 17.03 -19.94 11.61
C LYS A 244 15.82 -20.87 11.75
N SER A 245 14.61 -20.30 11.87
CA SER A 245 13.37 -21.08 12.00
C SER A 245 12.78 -21.49 10.66
N ARG A 246 13.02 -20.72 9.60
CA ARG A 246 12.52 -20.93 8.23
C ARG A 246 13.58 -20.58 7.18
N PRO A 247 14.61 -21.43 6.94
CA PRO A 247 15.75 -21.11 6.08
C PRO A 247 15.43 -20.74 4.63
N ASN A 248 14.27 -21.16 4.13
CA ASN A 248 13.83 -20.96 2.74
C ASN A 248 12.69 -19.94 2.58
N ALA A 249 12.42 -19.15 3.60
CA ALA A 249 11.26 -18.23 3.60
C ALA A 249 11.60 -16.77 3.23
N LEU A 250 12.88 -16.45 3.10
CA LEU A 250 13.38 -15.10 2.74
C LEU A 250 14.30 -15.20 1.52
#